data_7c44f36ce0be363a2940402355c38649
#
_entry.id   7c44f36ce0be363a2940402355c38649
#
_cell.length_a   1.000
_cell.length_b   1.000
_cell.length_c   1.000
_cell.angle_alpha   90.00
_cell.angle_beta   90.00
_cell.angle_gamma   90.00
#
_symmetry.space_group_name_H-M   'P 1'
#
loop_
_entity.id
_entity.type
_entity.pdbx_description
1 polymer ?
#
loop_
_entity_poly.entity_id
_entity_poly.type
_entity_poly.pdbx_seq_one_letter_code
_entity_poly.pdbx_strand_id
1 'polypeptide(L)'
;TELEFYSYDRRDYCNTIGKLVASIPSDKSIFLLGRYSFDDYYLSFMYQSIKEGNRFFYMIGGRKIEFLTVHKSKGLEADYVILLQCNKDTYGFPSLVSDDPVLNYVLTKSDQFPYGEERRLFYVAITRAKMKTLVLYDKRFPSVFVDEFLHPEKVSEESYVKHPNANKRWTRSADQFLLKLHNEGKSVKYIANKMGRSQTSIVMRLNKLNQ
;
A
#
# COMPACT_ATOMS: atom_id res chain seq x y z
N THR A 1 -16.24 12.15 5.68
CA THR A 1 -15.38 12.19 4.47
C THR A 1 -15.90 11.18 3.47
N GLU A 2 -16.19 11.62 2.27
CA GLU A 2 -16.57 10.75 1.16
C GLU A 2 -15.29 10.11 0.57
N LEU A 3 -15.38 8.83 0.15
CA LEU A 3 -14.26 8.08 -0.41
C LEU A 3 -14.60 7.65 -1.84
N GLU A 4 -13.77 8.03 -2.80
CA GLU A 4 -13.93 7.66 -4.21
C GLU A 4 -12.66 6.99 -4.74
N PHE A 5 -12.82 6.02 -5.65
CA PHE A 5 -11.73 5.23 -6.20
C PHE A 5 -11.58 5.50 -7.69
N TYR A 6 -10.36 5.81 -8.11
CA TYR A 6 -10.02 6.13 -9.50
C TYR A 6 -8.91 5.21 -10.01
N SER A 7 -9.24 4.40 -11.00
CA SER A 7 -8.23 3.58 -11.67
C SER A 7 -7.49 4.40 -12.73
N TYR A 8 -6.20 4.13 -12.89
CA TYR A 8 -5.40 4.68 -13.97
C TYR A 8 -4.64 3.59 -14.73
N ASP A 9 -4.32 3.88 -15.96
CA ASP A 9 -3.28 3.17 -16.71
C ASP A 9 -1.92 3.81 -16.40
N ARG A 10 -0.88 3.00 -16.29
CA ARG A 10 0.47 3.48 -15.91
C ARG A 10 0.98 4.65 -16.74
N ARG A 11 0.61 4.67 -18.04
CA ARG A 11 0.97 5.76 -18.97
C ARG A 11 0.16 7.04 -18.77
N ASP A 12 -1.00 6.95 -18.13
CA ASP A 12 -1.95 8.06 -17.94
C ASP A 12 -2.02 8.56 -16.49
N TYR A 13 -1.12 8.09 -15.63
CA TYR A 13 -1.10 8.39 -14.19
C TYR A 13 -1.15 9.90 -13.90
N CYS A 14 -0.20 10.64 -14.46
CA CYS A 14 -0.13 12.10 -14.23
C CYS A 14 -1.32 12.85 -14.83
N ASN A 15 -1.77 12.46 -16.05
CA ASN A 15 -2.95 13.06 -16.66
C ASN A 15 -4.22 12.80 -15.84
N THR A 16 -4.34 11.61 -15.23
CA THR A 16 -5.46 11.31 -14.33
C THR A 16 -5.45 12.24 -13.12
N ILE A 17 -4.28 12.49 -12.51
CA ILE A 17 -4.16 13.45 -11.42
C ILE A 17 -4.53 14.86 -11.89
N GLY A 18 -4.07 15.29 -13.04
CA GLY A 18 -4.42 16.59 -13.62
C GLY A 18 -5.93 16.77 -13.81
N LYS A 19 -6.61 15.73 -14.34
CA LYS A 19 -8.08 15.73 -14.50
C LYS A 19 -8.81 15.81 -13.16
N LEU A 20 -8.34 15.06 -12.14
CA LEU A 20 -8.92 15.11 -10.81
C LEU A 20 -8.74 16.49 -10.17
N VAL A 21 -7.55 17.07 -10.26
CA VAL A 21 -7.30 18.43 -9.77
C VAL A 21 -8.20 19.45 -10.46
N ALA A 22 -8.41 19.33 -11.77
CA ALA A 22 -9.29 20.21 -12.54
C ALA A 22 -10.77 20.06 -12.17
N SER A 23 -11.20 18.88 -11.70
CA SER A 23 -12.58 18.65 -11.25
C SER A 23 -12.89 19.21 -9.86
N ILE A 24 -11.87 19.54 -9.07
CA ILE A 24 -12.03 20.10 -7.73
C ILE A 24 -12.18 21.62 -7.82
N PRO A 25 -13.19 22.23 -7.16
CA PRO A 25 -13.38 23.67 -7.16
C PRO A 25 -12.10 24.43 -6.78
N SER A 26 -11.85 25.57 -7.43
CA SER A 26 -10.59 26.31 -7.30
C SER A 26 -10.35 26.91 -5.92
N ASP A 27 -11.42 27.16 -5.16
CA ASP A 27 -11.42 27.66 -3.79
C ASP A 27 -11.09 26.60 -2.73
N LYS A 28 -11.02 25.31 -3.12
CA LYS A 28 -10.79 24.20 -2.20
C LYS A 28 -9.31 23.83 -2.11
N SER A 29 -8.86 23.52 -0.90
CA SER A 29 -7.50 23.04 -0.64
C SER A 29 -7.36 21.55 -1.03
N ILE A 30 -6.18 21.19 -1.54
CA ILE A 30 -5.86 19.82 -1.97
C ILE A 30 -4.53 19.40 -1.37
N PHE A 31 -4.45 18.17 -0.85
CA PHE A 31 -3.20 17.47 -0.58
C PHE A 31 -3.01 16.29 -1.54
N LEU A 32 -1.79 16.10 -2.00
CA LEU A 32 -1.34 14.85 -2.59
C LEU A 32 -0.68 14.03 -1.47
N LEU A 33 -1.20 12.85 -1.17
CA LEU A 33 -0.63 11.98 -0.13
C LEU A 33 -0.02 10.72 -0.76
N GLY A 34 1.23 10.43 -0.40
CA GLY A 34 1.91 9.18 -0.71
C GLY A 34 2.20 8.36 0.55
N ARG A 35 2.34 7.03 0.40
CA ARG A 35 2.85 6.18 1.47
C ARG A 35 4.33 6.47 1.73
N TYR A 36 5.08 6.70 0.66
CA TYR A 36 6.51 6.99 0.65
C TYR A 36 6.81 8.37 0.06
N SER A 37 8.00 8.90 0.38
CA SER A 37 8.45 10.19 -0.12
C SER A 37 8.75 10.19 -1.63
N PHE A 38 8.90 9.02 -2.23
CA PHE A 38 9.15 8.86 -3.67
C PHE A 38 7.89 8.53 -4.48
N ASP A 39 6.71 8.50 -3.88
CA ASP A 39 5.45 8.25 -4.58
C ASP A 39 5.09 9.37 -5.56
N ASP A 40 5.73 10.52 -5.41
CA ASP A 40 5.62 11.66 -6.31
C ASP A 40 6.58 11.61 -7.51
N TYR A 41 7.42 10.57 -7.61
CA TYR A 41 8.49 10.48 -8.62
C TYR A 41 8.00 10.79 -10.04
N TYR A 42 6.89 10.22 -10.47
CA TYR A 42 6.34 10.47 -11.81
C TYR A 42 5.78 11.89 -11.99
N LEU A 43 5.35 12.54 -10.92
CA LEU A 43 4.84 13.92 -10.98
C LEU A 43 5.93 14.91 -11.35
N SER A 44 7.17 14.68 -10.91
CA SER A 44 8.32 15.53 -11.16
C SER A 44 8.71 15.62 -12.64
N PHE A 45 8.29 14.63 -13.46
CA PHE A 45 8.53 14.68 -14.92
C PHE A 45 7.50 15.50 -15.68
N MET A 46 6.30 15.66 -15.14
CA MET A 46 5.21 16.32 -15.84
C MET A 46 4.86 17.69 -15.25
N TYR A 47 5.07 17.87 -13.97
CA TYR A 47 4.68 19.08 -13.26
C TYR A 47 5.87 19.77 -12.63
N GLN A 48 5.85 21.11 -12.67
CA GLN A 48 6.87 21.91 -11.98
C GLN A 48 6.78 21.66 -10.49
N SER A 49 7.90 21.25 -9.89
CA SER A 49 8.03 21.11 -8.44
C SER A 49 8.57 22.39 -7.79
N ILE A 50 8.09 22.69 -6.60
CA ILE A 50 8.51 23.86 -5.79
C ILE A 50 8.83 23.36 -4.39
N LYS A 51 10.04 23.67 -3.91
CA LYS A 51 10.46 23.35 -2.54
C LYS A 51 10.50 24.63 -1.72
N GLU A 52 9.77 24.66 -0.61
CA GLU A 52 9.74 25.76 0.35
C GLU A 52 10.08 25.23 1.75
N GLY A 53 11.34 25.43 2.16
CA GLY A 53 11.84 24.81 3.39
C GLY A 53 11.77 23.29 3.33
N ASN A 54 10.98 22.69 4.23
CA ASN A 54 10.75 21.25 4.30
C ASN A 54 9.47 20.81 3.58
N ARG A 55 8.76 21.74 2.92
CA ARG A 55 7.51 21.45 2.19
C ARG A 55 7.78 21.31 0.71
N PHE A 56 7.03 20.43 0.07
CA PHE A 56 7.15 20.11 -1.35
C PHE A 56 5.81 20.32 -2.05
N PHE A 57 5.83 21.04 -3.17
CA PHE A 57 4.61 21.38 -3.92
C PHE A 57 4.76 21.05 -5.39
N TYR A 58 3.63 20.82 -6.05
CA TYR A 58 3.52 20.68 -7.50
C TYR A 58 2.56 21.72 -8.07
N MET A 59 2.93 22.31 -9.21
CA MET A 59 2.04 23.18 -9.99
C MET A 59 1.20 22.33 -10.94
N ILE A 60 -0.05 22.09 -10.61
CA ILE A 60 -0.98 21.26 -11.40
C ILE A 60 -2.20 22.08 -11.76
N GLY A 61 -2.45 22.28 -13.08
CA GLY A 61 -3.58 23.09 -13.55
C GLY A 61 -3.57 24.52 -13.00
N GLY A 62 -2.39 25.13 -12.84
CA GLY A 62 -2.23 26.47 -12.27
C GLY A 62 -2.36 26.55 -10.75
N ARG A 63 -2.56 25.43 -10.06
CA ARG A 63 -2.71 25.36 -8.60
C ARG A 63 -1.45 24.83 -7.94
N LYS A 64 -1.03 25.47 -6.86
CA LYS A 64 0.07 25.02 -6.01
C LYS A 64 -0.45 24.01 -4.99
N ILE A 65 -0.11 22.73 -5.17
CA ILE A 65 -0.62 21.62 -4.39
C ILE A 65 0.52 20.97 -3.61
N GLU A 66 0.34 20.81 -2.30
CA GLU A 66 1.35 20.22 -1.43
C GLU A 66 1.35 18.69 -1.54
N PHE A 67 2.55 18.12 -1.69
CA PHE A 67 2.79 16.69 -1.56
C PHE A 67 3.34 16.38 -0.17
N LEU A 68 2.73 15.38 0.48
CA LEU A 68 3.10 14.91 1.81
C LEU A 68 3.10 13.37 1.83
N THR A 69 3.97 12.79 2.66
CA THR A 69 3.73 11.41 3.07
C THR A 69 2.58 11.36 4.09
N VAL A 70 1.87 10.23 4.15
CA VAL A 70 0.78 10.05 5.12
C VAL A 70 1.27 10.31 6.55
N HIS A 71 2.50 9.91 6.89
CA HIS A 71 3.09 10.20 8.20
C HIS A 71 3.24 11.70 8.49
N LYS A 72 3.67 12.47 7.49
CA LYS A 72 3.83 13.93 7.63
C LYS A 72 2.50 14.69 7.63
N SER A 73 1.43 14.08 7.13
CA SER A 73 0.10 14.68 7.11
C SER A 73 -0.60 14.65 8.48
N LYS A 74 -0.01 14.01 9.48
CA LYS A 74 -0.60 13.88 10.81
C LYS A 74 -0.83 15.26 11.44
N GLY A 75 -2.06 15.57 11.82
CA GLY A 75 -2.46 16.89 12.36
C GLY A 75 -2.78 17.94 11.29
N LEU A 76 -2.59 17.64 10.01
CA LEU A 76 -2.97 18.54 8.91
C LEU A 76 -4.27 18.05 8.25
N GLU A 77 -4.99 18.98 7.60
CA GLU A 77 -6.21 18.67 6.87
C GLU A 77 -6.30 19.51 5.61
N ALA A 78 -6.98 18.99 4.58
CA ALA A 78 -7.35 19.71 3.37
C ALA A 78 -8.82 19.42 3.05
N ASP A 79 -9.44 20.21 2.16
CA ASP A 79 -10.80 19.93 1.70
C ASP A 79 -10.84 18.61 0.91
N TYR A 80 -9.83 18.41 0.06
CA TYR A 80 -9.65 17.21 -0.75
C TYR A 80 -8.27 16.57 -0.52
N VAL A 81 -8.25 15.27 -0.56
CA VAL A 81 -7.02 14.47 -0.55
C VAL A 81 -7.00 13.59 -1.79
N ILE A 82 -5.89 13.59 -2.52
CA ILE A 82 -5.63 12.63 -3.58
C ILE A 82 -4.57 11.66 -3.05
N LEU A 83 -4.99 10.43 -2.77
CA LEU A 83 -4.12 9.39 -2.22
C LEU A 83 -3.50 8.60 -3.36
N LEU A 84 -2.16 8.65 -3.44
CA LEU A 84 -1.38 8.13 -4.54
C LEU A 84 -0.98 6.66 -4.33
N GLN A 85 -0.78 5.93 -5.44
CA GLN A 85 -0.12 4.62 -5.46
C GLN A 85 -0.76 3.54 -4.56
N CYS A 86 -2.11 3.49 -4.47
CA CYS A 86 -2.80 2.41 -3.76
C CYS A 86 -2.76 1.10 -4.56
N ASN A 87 -1.55 0.63 -4.84
CA ASN A 87 -1.27 -0.50 -5.71
C ASN A 87 -0.77 -1.71 -4.92
N LYS A 88 -0.97 -2.89 -5.49
CA LYS A 88 -0.38 -4.14 -5.01
C LYS A 88 1.08 -4.21 -5.50
N ASP A 89 1.99 -3.58 -4.75
CA ASP A 89 3.43 -3.56 -5.03
C ASP A 89 4.21 -3.64 -3.72
N THR A 90 5.52 -3.92 -3.81
CA THR A 90 6.43 -3.92 -2.64
C THR A 90 6.37 -2.59 -1.89
N TYR A 91 6.34 -1.49 -2.63
CA TYR A 91 6.24 -0.12 -2.11
C TYR A 91 4.85 0.49 -2.37
N GLY A 92 3.84 -0.34 -2.49
CA GLY A 92 2.46 0.12 -2.64
C GLY A 92 1.82 0.57 -1.32
N PHE A 93 0.50 0.68 -1.33
CA PHE A 93 -0.26 0.96 -0.13
C PHE A 93 -1.44 -0.03 -0.04
N PRO A 94 -1.36 -1.08 0.82
CA PRO A 94 -0.37 -1.31 1.88
C PRO A 94 1.02 -1.66 1.36
N SER A 95 2.03 -1.25 2.12
CA SER A 95 3.41 -1.66 1.91
C SER A 95 3.58 -3.16 2.16
N LEU A 96 4.35 -3.82 1.29
CA LEU A 96 4.77 -5.21 1.49
C LEU A 96 6.18 -5.31 2.09
N VAL A 97 6.80 -4.18 2.41
CA VAL A 97 8.08 -4.15 3.12
C VAL A 97 7.84 -4.63 4.54
N SER A 98 8.42 -5.76 4.89
CA SER A 98 8.36 -6.27 6.27
C SER A 98 9.27 -5.45 7.17
N ASP A 99 8.76 -5.09 8.35
CA ASP A 99 9.60 -4.54 9.41
C ASP A 99 10.74 -5.50 9.76
N ASP A 100 11.84 -4.92 10.26
CA ASP A 100 13.00 -5.70 10.70
C ASP A 100 12.54 -6.75 11.74
N PRO A 101 12.91 -8.03 11.58
CA PRO A 101 12.57 -9.08 12.54
C PRO A 101 12.95 -8.74 14.00
N VAL A 102 13.94 -7.88 14.20
CA VAL A 102 14.34 -7.41 15.55
C VAL A 102 13.24 -6.60 16.22
N LEU A 103 12.44 -5.83 15.47
CA LEU A 103 11.31 -5.07 16.02
C LEU A 103 10.20 -5.98 16.55
N ASN A 104 10.02 -7.16 15.97
CA ASN A 104 9.02 -8.14 16.44
C ASN A 104 9.35 -8.71 17.83
N TYR A 105 10.60 -8.62 18.30
CA TYR A 105 10.98 -9.02 19.66
C TYR A 105 10.72 -7.96 20.71
N VAL A 106 10.60 -6.70 20.29
CA VAL A 106 10.40 -5.55 21.20
C VAL A 106 8.92 -5.16 21.27
N LEU A 107 8.16 -5.42 20.19
CA LEU A 107 6.72 -5.17 20.17
C LEU A 107 5.96 -6.33 20.79
N THR A 108 5.47 -6.12 21.99
CA THR A 108 4.79 -7.12 22.85
C THR A 108 3.44 -7.62 22.34
N LYS A 109 2.93 -7.14 21.20
CA LYS A 109 1.76 -7.67 20.48
C LYS A 109 1.94 -7.45 18.98
N SER A 110 2.25 -8.50 18.23
CA SER A 110 2.03 -8.48 16.77
C SER A 110 0.55 -8.22 16.53
N ASP A 111 0.24 -7.29 15.63
CA ASP A 111 -1.13 -7.07 15.19
C ASP A 111 -1.75 -8.40 14.74
N GLN A 112 -2.88 -8.76 15.33
CA GLN A 112 -3.61 -9.99 14.98
C GLN A 112 -4.24 -9.89 13.59
N PHE A 113 -4.31 -8.67 13.02
CA PHE A 113 -4.90 -8.43 11.72
C PHE A 113 -3.83 -8.21 10.63
N PRO A 114 -4.03 -8.81 9.43
CA PRO A 114 -3.18 -8.56 8.29
C PRO A 114 -3.09 -7.06 7.98
N TYR A 115 -1.88 -6.55 7.79
CA TYR A 115 -1.63 -5.13 7.51
C TYR A 115 -2.15 -4.16 8.59
N GLY A 116 -2.22 -4.55 9.87
CA GLY A 116 -2.86 -3.74 10.91
C GLY A 116 -2.30 -2.32 11.00
N GLU A 117 -0.98 -2.15 10.95
CA GLU A 117 -0.35 -0.83 10.95
C GLU A 117 -0.60 -0.06 9.65
N GLU A 118 -0.52 -0.70 8.50
CA GLU A 118 -0.84 -0.11 7.21
C GLU A 118 -2.33 0.30 7.13
N ARG A 119 -3.23 -0.45 7.75
CA ARG A 119 -4.67 -0.08 7.86
C ARG A 119 -4.86 1.17 8.71
N ARG A 120 -4.15 1.28 9.85
CA ARG A 120 -4.18 2.51 10.66
C ARG A 120 -3.65 3.70 9.86
N LEU A 121 -2.58 3.49 9.10
CA LEU A 121 -2.01 4.53 8.26
C LEU A 121 -2.95 4.92 7.11
N PHE A 122 -3.61 3.94 6.49
CA PHE A 122 -4.63 4.21 5.47
C PHE A 122 -5.80 4.99 6.05
N TYR A 123 -6.27 4.61 7.24
CA TYR A 123 -7.30 5.36 7.95
C TYR A 123 -6.87 6.81 8.24
N VAL A 124 -5.62 7.01 8.68
CA VAL A 124 -5.06 8.36 8.83
C VAL A 124 -5.13 9.13 7.51
N ALA A 125 -4.71 8.52 6.39
CA ALA A 125 -4.72 9.17 5.08
C ALA A 125 -6.12 9.62 4.66
N ILE A 126 -7.12 8.72 4.74
CA ILE A 126 -8.49 9.04 4.29
C ILE A 126 -9.18 10.04 5.21
N THR A 127 -8.80 10.13 6.47
CA THR A 127 -9.35 11.12 7.42
C THR A 127 -8.68 12.49 7.35
N ARG A 128 -7.70 12.70 6.47
CA ARG A 128 -7.11 14.05 6.25
C ARG A 128 -7.98 14.95 5.39
N ALA A 129 -8.92 14.40 4.65
CA ALA A 129 -9.86 15.17 3.86
C ALA A 129 -11.07 15.61 4.70
N LYS A 130 -11.44 16.89 4.60
CA LYS A 130 -12.69 17.40 5.19
C LYS A 130 -13.90 16.99 4.37
N MET A 131 -13.77 16.99 3.07
CA MET A 131 -14.85 16.69 2.13
C MET A 131 -14.70 15.32 1.50
N LYS A 132 -13.62 15.11 0.71
CA LYS A 132 -13.49 13.92 -0.12
C LYS A 132 -12.06 13.44 -0.25
N THR A 133 -11.86 12.12 -0.18
CA THR A 133 -10.59 11.46 -0.53
C THR A 133 -10.75 10.71 -1.84
N LEU A 134 -9.86 11.00 -2.81
CA LEU A 134 -9.77 10.38 -4.11
C LEU A 134 -8.60 9.39 -4.09
N VAL A 135 -8.89 8.10 -4.11
CA VAL A 135 -7.89 7.02 -4.02
C VAL A 135 -7.50 6.58 -5.42
N LEU A 136 -6.21 6.72 -5.77
CA LEU A 136 -5.68 6.33 -7.08
C LEU A 136 -4.99 4.98 -7.03
N TYR A 137 -5.31 4.12 -8.01
CA TYR A 137 -4.71 2.79 -8.14
C TYR A 137 -4.50 2.39 -9.61
N ASP A 138 -3.43 1.64 -9.90
CA ASP A 138 -3.21 1.02 -11.22
C ASP A 138 -4.29 -0.06 -11.44
N LYS A 139 -5.09 0.06 -12.50
CA LYS A 139 -6.21 -0.85 -12.77
C LYS A 139 -5.80 -2.32 -12.89
N ARG A 140 -4.52 -2.61 -13.18
CA ARG A 140 -4.00 -3.98 -13.31
C ARG A 140 -3.53 -4.56 -11.97
N PHE A 141 -3.26 -3.69 -10.99
CA PHE A 141 -2.67 -4.05 -9.71
C PHE A 141 -3.32 -3.30 -8.55
N PRO A 142 -4.66 -3.38 -8.38
CA PRO A 142 -5.31 -2.77 -7.23
C PRO A 142 -4.74 -3.36 -5.93
N SER A 143 -4.60 -2.53 -4.92
CA SER A 143 -4.18 -3.01 -3.61
C SER A 143 -5.31 -3.78 -2.91
N VAL A 144 -4.94 -4.56 -1.89
CA VAL A 144 -5.94 -5.27 -1.08
C VAL A 144 -6.95 -4.29 -0.44
N PHE A 145 -6.54 -3.08 -0.07
CA PHE A 145 -7.45 -2.08 0.49
C PHE A 145 -8.45 -1.57 -0.55
N VAL A 146 -8.00 -1.37 -1.79
CA VAL A 146 -8.88 -1.00 -2.91
C VAL A 146 -9.87 -2.12 -3.19
N ASP A 147 -9.39 -3.37 -3.27
CA ASP A 147 -10.25 -4.53 -3.53
C ASP A 147 -11.32 -4.72 -2.44
N GLU A 148 -10.97 -4.49 -1.17
CA GLU A 148 -11.91 -4.58 -0.05
C GLU A 148 -13.07 -3.58 -0.15
N PHE A 149 -12.78 -2.36 -0.60
CA PHE A 149 -13.81 -1.34 -0.77
C PHE A 149 -14.66 -1.56 -2.03
N LEU A 150 -14.02 -1.97 -3.14
CA LEU A 150 -14.73 -2.17 -4.40
C LEU A 150 -15.49 -3.50 -4.47
N HIS A 151 -15.02 -4.51 -3.72
CA HIS A 151 -15.54 -5.87 -3.74
C HIS A 151 -15.72 -6.44 -2.33
N PRO A 152 -16.51 -5.79 -1.46
CA PRO A 152 -16.69 -6.24 -0.08
C PRO A 152 -17.22 -7.68 0.03
N GLU A 153 -17.93 -8.15 -1.00
CA GLU A 153 -18.44 -9.52 -1.07
C GLU A 153 -17.34 -10.59 -1.22
N LYS A 154 -16.13 -10.20 -1.69
CA LYS A 154 -14.98 -11.10 -1.82
C LYS A 154 -14.15 -11.21 -0.56
N VAL A 155 -14.41 -10.32 0.39
CA VAL A 155 -13.70 -10.23 1.66
C VAL A 155 -14.33 -11.19 2.65
N SER A 156 -13.90 -12.46 2.64
CA SER A 156 -14.22 -13.37 3.72
C SER A 156 -13.13 -13.30 4.80
N GLU A 157 -13.53 -13.38 6.07
CA GLU A 157 -12.59 -13.46 7.20
C GLU A 157 -11.56 -14.60 7.00
N GLU A 158 -11.97 -15.69 6.34
CA GLU A 158 -11.08 -16.79 5.97
C GLU A 158 -9.93 -16.39 5.02
N SER A 159 -10.10 -15.38 4.18
CA SER A 159 -9.06 -14.95 3.24
C SER A 159 -7.86 -14.30 3.95
N TYR A 160 -8.09 -13.67 5.10
CA TYR A 160 -7.04 -13.04 5.91
C TYR A 160 -6.36 -14.01 6.87
N VAL A 161 -7.11 -14.99 7.38
CA VAL A 161 -6.59 -15.98 8.34
C VAL A 161 -5.77 -17.06 7.63
N LYS A 162 -6.03 -17.31 6.35
CA LYS A 162 -5.50 -18.49 5.65
C LYS A 162 -3.97 -18.45 5.43
N HIS A 163 -3.37 -17.26 5.27
CA HIS A 163 -1.94 -17.14 4.96
C HIS A 163 -1.29 -15.91 5.60
N PRO A 164 -1.10 -15.88 6.92
CA PRO A 164 -0.59 -14.71 7.66
C PRO A 164 0.85 -14.30 7.24
N ASN A 165 1.57 -15.17 6.56
CA ASN A 165 2.93 -14.92 6.07
C ASN A 165 3.01 -14.84 4.53
N ALA A 166 1.87 -14.70 3.82
CA ALA A 166 1.83 -14.72 2.35
C ALA A 166 2.79 -13.72 1.71
N ASN A 167 2.91 -12.53 2.27
CA ASN A 167 3.69 -11.42 1.71
C ASN A 167 5.02 -11.18 2.45
N LYS A 168 5.34 -11.98 3.48
CA LYS A 168 6.62 -11.84 4.20
C LYS A 168 7.76 -12.36 3.35
N ARG A 169 8.89 -11.62 3.36
CA ARG A 169 10.13 -12.05 2.69
C ARG A 169 10.56 -13.44 3.18
N TRP A 170 11.11 -14.24 2.29
CA TRP A 170 11.76 -15.48 2.66
C TRP A 170 13.11 -15.17 3.33
N THR A 171 13.24 -15.56 4.58
CA THR A 171 14.49 -15.44 5.35
C THR A 171 15.24 -16.76 5.31
N ARG A 172 16.53 -16.74 5.63
CA ARG A 172 17.37 -17.95 5.72
C ARG A 172 16.79 -18.96 6.72
N SER A 173 16.26 -18.48 7.85
CA SER A 173 15.60 -19.33 8.85
C SER A 173 14.30 -19.94 8.34
N ALA A 174 13.50 -19.17 7.57
CA ALA A 174 12.28 -19.70 6.95
C ALA A 174 12.61 -20.76 5.89
N ASP A 175 13.68 -20.59 5.12
CA ASP A 175 14.14 -21.57 4.15
C ASP A 175 14.62 -22.87 4.83
N GLN A 176 15.41 -22.74 5.90
CA GLN A 176 15.85 -23.90 6.69
C GLN A 176 14.66 -24.66 7.29
N PHE A 177 13.66 -23.94 7.81
CA PHE A 177 12.46 -24.55 8.36
C PHE A 177 11.61 -25.24 7.27
N LEU A 178 11.49 -24.61 6.09
CA LEU A 178 10.84 -25.20 4.92
C LEU A 178 11.51 -26.53 4.51
N LEU A 179 12.83 -26.49 4.34
CA LEU A 179 13.61 -27.67 3.94
C LEU A 179 13.54 -28.78 4.99
N LYS A 180 13.59 -28.46 6.28
CA LYS A 180 13.39 -29.42 7.37
C LYS A 180 12.06 -30.14 7.25
N LEU A 181 10.94 -29.41 7.13
CA LEU A 181 9.61 -30.02 7.01
C LEU A 181 9.46 -30.84 5.72
N HIS A 182 10.06 -30.36 4.63
CA HIS A 182 10.06 -31.09 3.35
C HIS A 182 10.84 -32.42 3.46
N ASN A 183 12.02 -32.41 4.06
CA ASN A 183 12.84 -33.59 4.28
C ASN A 183 12.22 -34.58 5.29
N GLU A 184 11.38 -34.10 6.21
CA GLU A 184 10.54 -34.92 7.08
C GLU A 184 9.35 -35.56 6.36
N GLY A 185 9.21 -35.36 5.04
CA GLY A 185 8.12 -35.94 4.24
C GLY A 185 6.75 -35.29 4.47
N LYS A 186 6.71 -34.09 5.04
CA LYS A 186 5.41 -33.40 5.27
C LYS A 186 4.81 -32.94 3.95
N SER A 187 3.49 -33.05 3.83
CA SER A 187 2.78 -32.58 2.62
C SER A 187 2.88 -31.08 2.44
N VAL A 188 2.86 -30.61 1.18
CA VAL A 188 2.85 -29.17 0.85
C VAL A 188 1.72 -28.42 1.58
N LYS A 189 0.54 -29.05 1.70
CA LYS A 189 -0.59 -28.48 2.45
C LYS A 189 -0.27 -28.29 3.93
N TYR A 190 0.37 -29.27 4.56
CA TYR A 190 0.80 -29.18 5.96
C TYR A 190 1.84 -28.07 6.15
N ILE A 191 2.86 -28.02 5.27
CA ILE A 191 3.92 -27.01 5.30
C ILE A 191 3.33 -25.62 5.11
N ALA A 192 2.42 -25.45 4.15
CA ALA A 192 1.74 -24.18 3.87
C ALA A 192 1.01 -23.67 5.12
N ASN A 193 0.20 -24.52 5.76
CA ASN A 193 -0.50 -24.16 6.99
C ASN A 193 0.45 -23.84 8.14
N LYS A 194 1.49 -24.66 8.33
CA LYS A 194 2.46 -24.47 9.41
C LYS A 194 3.30 -23.20 9.25
N MET A 195 3.60 -22.83 8.01
CA MET A 195 4.36 -21.62 7.68
C MET A 195 3.48 -20.39 7.45
N GLY A 196 2.15 -20.54 7.47
CA GLY A 196 1.20 -19.45 7.19
C GLY A 196 1.36 -18.88 5.77
N ARG A 197 1.64 -19.72 4.77
CA ARG A 197 1.85 -19.35 3.37
C ARG A 197 0.96 -20.18 2.45
N SER A 198 0.74 -19.68 1.21
CA SER A 198 0.00 -20.47 0.22
C SER A 198 0.81 -21.70 -0.24
N GLN A 199 0.12 -22.76 -0.65
CA GLN A 199 0.76 -23.94 -1.21
C GLN A 199 1.63 -23.60 -2.44
N THR A 200 1.13 -22.71 -3.30
CA THR A 200 1.88 -22.21 -4.47
C THR A 200 3.18 -21.54 -4.05
N SER A 201 3.16 -20.71 -3.01
CA SER A 201 4.37 -20.04 -2.49
C SER A 201 5.39 -21.05 -1.95
N ILE A 202 4.94 -22.11 -1.29
CA ILE A 202 5.80 -23.20 -0.81
C ILE A 202 6.47 -23.93 -1.98
N VAL A 203 5.69 -24.34 -2.99
CA VAL A 203 6.23 -25.03 -4.18
C VAL A 203 7.23 -24.16 -4.93
N MET A 204 6.90 -22.91 -5.20
CA MET A 204 7.80 -21.97 -5.86
C MET A 204 9.12 -21.79 -5.09
N ARG A 205 9.05 -21.73 -3.74
CA ARG A 205 10.26 -21.57 -2.93
C ARG A 205 11.13 -22.82 -2.90
N LEU A 206 10.51 -24.00 -2.79
CA LEU A 206 11.24 -25.28 -2.88
C LEU A 206 11.97 -25.41 -4.22
N ASN A 207 11.28 -25.09 -5.33
CA ASN A 207 11.90 -25.13 -6.65
C ASN A 207 13.10 -24.18 -6.76
N LYS A 208 13.03 -23.02 -6.12
CA LYS A 208 14.14 -22.05 -6.09
C LYS A 208 15.32 -22.49 -5.20
N LEU A 209 15.07 -23.28 -4.17
CA LEU A 209 16.11 -23.75 -3.25
C LEU A 209 16.79 -25.02 -3.76
N ASN A 210 16.18 -25.72 -4.72
CA ASN A 210 16.71 -26.94 -5.34
C ASN A 210 17.49 -26.66 -6.65
N GLN A 211 17.59 -25.38 -7.06
CA GLN A 211 18.47 -24.90 -8.15
C GLN A 211 19.82 -24.44 -7.60
#